data_712c3390fae39bbc7e541e99e03865cf
#
_entry.id   712c3390fae39bbc7e541e99e03865cf
#
_cell.length_a   1.000
_cell.length_b   1.000
_cell.length_c   1.000
_cell.angle_alpha   90.00
_cell.angle_beta   90.00
_cell.angle_gamma   90.00
#
_symmetry.space_group_name_H-M   'P 1'
#
loop_
_entity.id
_entity.type
_entity.pdbx_description
1 polymer ?
#
loop_
_entity_poly.entity_id
_entity_poly.type
_entity_poly.pdbx_seq_one_letter_code
_entity_poly.pdbx_strand_id
1 'polypeptide(L)'
;MKVKDESINAKLLECAKAEFMEKGFADASMRTIAERAGVTTGMLYSRFADKDEMFRSIVGEGAEKLYAYFSDVQENFAAFPAEQQKGEMHSYTSGKMRVMMDIIYDYFDSFKLIVLKSAGSSYEHYIDRMIDYETESTERFMRVLRESG
;
A
#
# COMPACT_ATOMS: atom_id res chain seq x y z
N MET A 1 6.31 15.99 27.07
CA MET A 1 6.87 16.38 25.76
C MET A 1 6.56 15.36 24.68
N LYS A 2 6.90 14.10 24.84
CA LYS A 2 6.63 13.03 23.84
C LYS A 2 5.14 12.87 23.49
N VAL A 3 4.24 12.86 24.48
CA VAL A 3 2.79 12.70 24.28
C VAL A 3 2.17 13.87 23.51
N LYS A 4 2.68 15.09 23.71
CA LYS A 4 2.18 16.28 22.98
C LYS A 4 2.66 16.28 21.52
N ASP A 5 3.84 15.76 21.27
CA ASP A 5 4.40 15.61 19.91
C ASP A 5 3.66 14.55 19.10
N GLU A 6 3.36 13.39 19.70
CA GLU A 6 2.58 12.32 19.06
C GLU A 6 1.15 12.76 18.76
N SER A 7 0.53 13.53 19.66
CA SER A 7 -0.81 14.12 19.47
C SER A 7 -0.85 15.10 18.29
N ILE A 8 0.18 15.92 18.11
CA ILE A 8 0.27 16.86 16.97
C ILE A 8 0.48 16.10 15.67
N ASN A 9 1.34 15.08 15.65
CA ASN A 9 1.55 14.25 14.47
C ASN A 9 0.27 13.52 14.05
N ALA A 10 -0.46 12.93 15.00
CA ALA A 10 -1.73 12.28 14.74
C ALA A 10 -2.75 13.25 14.13
N LYS A 11 -2.85 14.47 14.67
CA LYS A 11 -3.74 15.51 14.15
C LYS A 11 -3.34 15.97 12.74
N LEU A 12 -2.05 16.15 12.50
CA LEU A 12 -1.53 16.48 11.16
C LEU A 12 -1.86 15.40 10.14
N LEU A 13 -1.67 14.13 10.50
CA LEU A 13 -1.97 13.00 9.61
C LEU A 13 -3.47 12.85 9.34
N GLU A 14 -4.35 13.11 10.33
CA GLU A 14 -5.80 13.15 10.10
C GLU A 14 -6.20 14.27 9.13
N CYS A 15 -5.67 15.47 9.32
CA CYS A 15 -5.92 16.60 8.42
C CYS A 15 -5.38 16.35 7.01
N ALA A 16 -4.20 15.74 6.92
CA ALA A 16 -3.59 15.34 5.64
C ALA A 16 -4.42 14.29 4.92
N LYS A 17 -4.88 13.26 5.63
CA LYS A 17 -5.76 12.23 5.10
C LYS A 17 -7.03 12.82 4.50
N ALA A 18 -7.68 13.75 5.19
CA ALA A 18 -8.86 14.45 4.70
C ALA A 18 -8.56 15.27 3.44
N GLU A 19 -7.45 15.99 3.41
CA GLU A 19 -7.01 16.79 2.25
C GLU A 19 -6.73 15.90 1.03
N PHE A 20 -5.97 14.82 1.21
CA PHE A 20 -5.69 13.87 0.14
C PHE A 20 -6.95 13.16 -0.37
N MET A 21 -7.86 12.81 0.52
CA MET A 21 -9.13 12.18 0.15
C MET A 21 -10.01 13.11 -0.68
N GLU A 22 -10.04 14.40 -0.34
CA GLU A 22 -10.84 15.41 -1.02
C GLU A 22 -10.24 15.80 -2.37
N LYS A 23 -8.94 16.12 -2.43
CA LYS A 23 -8.29 16.73 -3.60
C LYS A 23 -7.38 15.79 -4.39
N GLY A 24 -7.00 14.65 -3.84
CA GLY A 24 -5.93 13.81 -4.38
C GLY A 24 -4.54 14.35 -4.01
N PHE A 25 -3.53 13.50 -4.16
CA PHE A 25 -2.16 13.85 -3.80
C PHE A 25 -1.64 15.08 -4.58
N ALA A 26 -1.81 15.10 -5.90
CA ALA A 26 -1.25 16.14 -6.75
C ALA A 26 -1.76 17.55 -6.37
N ASP A 27 -3.05 17.67 -6.08
CA ASP A 27 -3.72 18.97 -5.81
C ASP A 27 -3.79 19.28 -4.30
N ALA A 28 -3.40 18.37 -3.43
CA ALA A 28 -3.38 18.60 -2.00
C ALA A 28 -2.32 19.64 -1.61
N SER A 29 -2.66 20.49 -0.64
CA SER A 29 -1.82 21.60 -0.18
C SER A 29 -1.31 21.39 1.24
N MET A 30 0.01 21.40 1.43
CA MET A 30 0.64 21.36 2.74
C MET A 30 0.21 22.55 3.60
N ARG A 31 0.04 23.72 2.99
CA ARG A 31 -0.46 24.91 3.69
C ARG A 31 -1.87 24.69 4.23
N THR A 32 -2.78 24.16 3.43
CA THR A 32 -4.15 23.84 3.87
C THR A 32 -4.15 22.81 4.98
N ILE A 33 -3.29 21.80 4.93
CA ILE A 33 -3.14 20.80 5.98
C ILE A 33 -2.71 21.47 7.30
N ALA A 34 -1.71 22.34 7.26
CA ALA A 34 -1.24 23.09 8.43
C ALA A 34 -2.36 23.96 9.03
N GLU A 35 -3.08 24.70 8.20
CA GLU A 35 -4.22 25.55 8.59
C GLU A 35 -5.32 24.72 9.27
N ARG A 36 -5.71 23.59 8.69
CA ARG A 36 -6.70 22.66 9.26
C ARG A 36 -6.25 22.07 10.61
N ALA A 37 -4.97 21.80 10.76
CA ALA A 37 -4.39 21.27 11.99
C ALA A 37 -4.14 22.36 13.07
N GLY A 38 -4.28 23.63 12.71
CA GLY A 38 -4.02 24.75 13.62
C GLY A 38 -2.53 24.94 13.94
N VAL A 39 -1.64 24.61 13.02
CA VAL A 39 -0.20 24.76 13.15
C VAL A 39 0.37 25.63 12.02
N THR A 40 1.60 26.11 12.19
CA THR A 40 2.31 26.81 11.13
C THR A 40 2.85 25.84 10.08
N THR A 41 3.05 26.32 8.86
CA THR A 41 3.72 25.53 7.81
C THR A 41 5.14 25.15 8.21
N GLY A 42 5.87 26.01 8.91
CA GLY A 42 7.19 25.70 9.45
C GLY A 42 7.19 24.53 10.44
N MET A 43 6.18 24.47 11.32
CA MET A 43 6.01 23.35 12.23
C MET A 43 5.69 22.04 11.48
N LEU A 44 4.84 22.10 10.44
CA LEU A 44 4.55 20.97 9.60
C LEU A 44 5.80 20.44 8.91
N TYR A 45 6.58 21.32 8.24
CA TYR A 45 7.82 20.93 7.55
C TYR A 45 8.96 20.51 8.47
N SER A 46 8.92 20.86 9.75
CA SER A 46 9.85 20.31 10.73
C SER A 46 9.61 18.84 11.06
N ARG A 47 8.42 18.32 10.74
CA ARG A 47 7.99 16.94 11.03
C ARG A 47 7.92 16.04 9.80
N PHE A 48 7.57 16.62 8.68
CA PHE A 48 7.45 15.94 7.38
C PHE A 48 8.22 16.73 6.33
N ALA A 49 9.21 16.10 5.72
CA ALA A 49 10.12 16.77 4.78
C ALA A 49 9.36 17.31 3.55
N ASP A 50 8.35 16.55 3.09
CA ASP A 50 7.53 16.92 1.95
C ASP A 50 6.14 16.26 1.98
N LYS A 51 5.35 16.55 0.97
CA LYS A 51 4.00 15.99 0.81
C LYS A 51 4.01 14.48 0.62
N ASP A 52 5.01 13.94 -0.06
CA ASP A 52 5.13 12.49 -0.30
C ASP A 52 5.46 11.73 1.00
N GLU A 53 6.33 12.26 1.85
CA GLU A 53 6.59 11.68 3.16
C GLU A 53 5.32 11.64 4.03
N MET A 54 4.54 12.70 3.99
CA MET A 54 3.26 12.75 4.71
C MET A 54 2.26 11.73 4.17
N PHE A 55 2.15 11.59 2.86
CA PHE A 55 1.31 10.59 2.21
C PHE A 55 1.75 9.17 2.58
N ARG A 56 3.06 8.91 2.49
CA ARG A 56 3.68 7.63 2.89
C ARG A 56 3.40 7.28 4.35
N SER A 57 3.44 8.26 5.25
CA SER A 57 3.12 8.06 6.67
C SER A 57 1.68 7.59 6.90
N ILE A 58 0.78 7.89 5.96
CA ILE A 58 -0.62 7.45 6.03
C ILE A 58 -0.81 6.06 5.41
N VAL A 59 -0.23 5.82 4.23
CA VAL A 59 -0.54 4.62 3.43
C VAL A 59 0.51 3.52 3.53
N GLY A 60 1.73 3.84 3.99
CA GLY A 60 2.90 2.97 3.87
C GLY A 60 2.77 1.66 4.62
N GLU A 61 2.26 1.67 5.85
CA GLU A 61 2.12 0.45 6.65
C GLU A 61 1.22 -0.59 5.98
N GLY A 62 0.04 -0.18 5.53
CA GLY A 62 -0.89 -1.06 4.81
C GLY A 62 -0.32 -1.55 3.47
N ALA A 63 0.30 -0.63 2.73
CA ALA A 63 0.91 -0.94 1.44
C ALA A 63 2.06 -1.97 1.57
N GLU A 64 2.96 -1.78 2.52
CA GLU A 64 4.07 -2.71 2.79
C GLU A 64 3.57 -4.07 3.26
N LYS A 65 2.60 -4.08 4.15
CA LYS A 65 2.02 -5.32 4.69
C LYS A 65 1.36 -6.17 3.60
N LEU A 66 0.56 -5.55 2.73
CA LEU A 66 -0.07 -6.25 1.62
C LEU A 66 0.96 -6.75 0.62
N TYR A 67 1.92 -5.92 0.22
CA TYR A 67 2.94 -6.30 -0.75
C TYR A 67 3.83 -7.43 -0.24
N ALA A 68 4.27 -7.38 1.03
CA ALA A 68 5.07 -8.43 1.64
C ALA A 68 4.31 -9.75 1.68
N TYR A 69 3.06 -9.75 2.12
CA TYR A 69 2.24 -10.96 2.12
C TYR A 69 2.02 -11.51 0.72
N PHE A 70 1.69 -10.65 -0.24
CA PHE A 70 1.49 -11.03 -1.64
C PHE A 70 2.75 -11.66 -2.26
N SER A 71 3.91 -11.04 -2.08
CA SER A 71 5.18 -11.58 -2.59
C SER A 71 5.55 -12.91 -1.93
N ASP A 72 5.37 -13.05 -0.62
CA ASP A 72 5.63 -14.30 0.08
C ASP A 72 4.73 -15.44 -0.41
N VAL A 73 3.46 -15.16 -0.68
CA VAL A 73 2.52 -16.14 -1.25
C VAL A 73 3.01 -16.62 -2.62
N GLN A 74 3.44 -15.71 -3.47
CA GLN A 74 3.94 -16.04 -4.81
C GLN A 74 5.23 -16.86 -4.77
N GLU A 75 6.20 -16.45 -3.95
CA GLU A 75 7.48 -17.14 -3.82
C GLU A 75 7.32 -18.54 -3.19
N ASN A 76 6.49 -18.67 -2.16
CA ASN A 76 6.21 -19.96 -1.53
C ASN A 76 5.53 -20.94 -2.50
N PHE A 77 4.60 -20.45 -3.31
CA PHE A 77 3.95 -21.28 -4.35
C PHE A 77 4.97 -21.72 -5.42
N ALA A 78 5.81 -20.81 -5.87
CA ALA A 78 6.83 -21.10 -6.88
C ALA A 78 7.88 -22.11 -6.40
N ALA A 79 8.08 -22.24 -5.08
CA ALA A 79 9.00 -23.20 -4.48
C ALA A 79 8.45 -24.63 -4.41
N PHE A 80 7.14 -24.84 -4.63
CA PHE A 80 6.55 -26.18 -4.66
C PHE A 80 7.06 -26.99 -5.86
N PRO A 81 7.20 -28.33 -5.73
CA PRO A 81 7.42 -29.21 -6.90
C PRO A 81 6.30 -29.04 -7.93
N ALA A 82 6.63 -29.23 -9.21
CA ALA A 82 5.68 -29.02 -10.32
C ALA A 82 4.33 -29.75 -10.14
N GLU A 83 4.34 -30.99 -9.69
CA GLU A 83 3.13 -31.77 -9.44
C GLU A 83 2.27 -31.17 -8.33
N GLN A 84 2.90 -30.63 -7.29
CA GLN A 84 2.18 -29.94 -6.21
C GLN A 84 1.60 -28.62 -6.69
N GLN A 85 2.34 -27.85 -7.49
CA GLN A 85 1.81 -26.61 -8.10
C GLN A 85 0.56 -26.90 -8.94
N LYS A 86 0.58 -27.95 -9.76
CA LYS A 86 -0.58 -28.37 -10.57
C LYS A 86 -1.79 -28.74 -9.72
N GLY A 87 -1.59 -29.51 -8.65
CA GLY A 87 -2.68 -30.04 -7.82
C GLY A 87 -3.26 -29.02 -6.84
N GLU A 88 -2.44 -28.12 -6.33
CA GLU A 88 -2.83 -27.27 -5.19
C GLU A 88 -3.09 -25.80 -5.55
N MET A 89 -2.89 -25.37 -6.79
CA MET A 89 -3.02 -23.96 -7.17
C MET A 89 -4.32 -23.33 -6.65
N HIS A 90 -5.46 -23.96 -6.88
CA HIS A 90 -6.76 -23.41 -6.50
C HIS A 90 -6.94 -23.33 -4.97
N SER A 91 -6.64 -24.39 -4.26
CA SER A 91 -6.78 -24.46 -2.80
C SER A 91 -5.81 -23.51 -2.09
N TYR A 92 -4.57 -23.46 -2.58
CA TYR A 92 -3.55 -22.56 -2.06
C TYR A 92 -3.95 -21.09 -2.23
N THR A 93 -4.37 -20.72 -3.43
CA THR A 93 -4.74 -19.32 -3.76
C THR A 93 -5.98 -18.86 -2.99
N SER A 94 -7.01 -19.71 -2.88
CA SER A 94 -8.27 -19.35 -2.22
C SER A 94 -8.09 -18.98 -0.75
N GLY A 95 -7.27 -19.73 0.00
CA GLY A 95 -6.99 -19.44 1.41
C GLY A 95 -6.19 -18.14 1.59
N LYS A 96 -5.26 -17.87 0.66
CA LYS A 96 -4.41 -16.68 0.72
C LYS A 96 -5.15 -15.40 0.33
N MET A 97 -6.08 -15.49 -0.60
CA MET A 97 -6.93 -14.35 -1.00
C MET A 97 -7.71 -13.79 0.19
N ARG A 98 -8.18 -14.63 1.08
CA ARG A 98 -8.90 -14.19 2.28
C ARG A 98 -8.04 -13.31 3.18
N VAL A 99 -6.80 -13.71 3.43
CA VAL A 99 -5.86 -12.94 4.25
C VAL A 99 -5.52 -11.60 3.58
N MET A 100 -5.37 -11.58 2.25
CA MET A 100 -5.16 -10.33 1.52
C MET A 100 -6.35 -9.37 1.66
N MET A 101 -7.57 -9.91 1.58
CA MET A 101 -8.78 -9.10 1.81
C MET A 101 -8.85 -8.56 3.24
N ASP A 102 -8.50 -9.36 4.23
CA ASP A 102 -8.45 -8.91 5.64
C ASP A 102 -7.46 -7.75 5.80
N ILE A 103 -6.27 -7.83 5.20
CA ILE A 103 -5.28 -6.73 5.21
C ILE A 103 -5.86 -5.47 4.54
N ILE A 104 -6.52 -5.62 3.38
CA ILE A 104 -7.13 -4.49 2.68
C ILE A 104 -8.23 -3.83 3.54
N TYR A 105 -9.04 -4.62 4.23
CA TYR A 105 -10.07 -4.09 5.13
C TYR A 105 -9.48 -3.39 6.36
N ASP A 106 -8.44 -3.95 6.96
CA ASP A 106 -7.74 -3.35 8.11
C ASP A 106 -7.15 -1.98 7.77
N TYR A 107 -6.71 -1.79 6.53
CA TYR A 107 -6.11 -0.56 6.01
C TYR A 107 -6.95 0.09 4.90
N PHE A 108 -8.27 -0.02 5.00
CA PHE A 108 -9.18 0.36 3.91
C PHE A 108 -8.98 1.78 3.39
N ASP A 109 -8.84 2.76 4.28
CA ASP A 109 -8.63 4.15 3.88
C ASP A 109 -7.28 4.36 3.17
N SER A 110 -6.24 3.66 3.61
CA SER A 110 -4.92 3.68 2.95
C SER A 110 -5.01 3.16 1.52
N PHE A 111 -5.67 2.03 1.31
CA PHE A 111 -5.85 1.49 -0.04
C PHE A 111 -6.78 2.32 -0.91
N LYS A 112 -7.80 2.93 -0.31
CA LYS A 112 -8.66 3.88 -1.03
C LYS A 112 -7.85 5.10 -1.53
N LEU A 113 -6.93 5.62 -0.71
CA LEU A 113 -6.00 6.67 -1.11
C LEU A 113 -5.06 6.22 -2.24
N ILE A 114 -4.45 5.03 -2.09
CA ILE A 114 -3.53 4.49 -3.11
C ILE A 114 -4.23 4.31 -4.46
N VAL A 115 -5.40 3.71 -4.46
CA VAL A 115 -6.12 3.38 -5.71
C VAL A 115 -6.71 4.61 -6.38
N LEU A 116 -7.25 5.55 -5.62
CA LEU A 116 -8.05 6.65 -6.17
C LEU A 116 -7.35 8.02 -6.15
N LYS A 117 -6.33 8.19 -5.32
CA LYS A 117 -5.81 9.51 -4.94
C LYS A 117 -4.28 9.63 -4.96
N SER A 118 -3.56 8.63 -5.45
CA SER A 118 -2.09 8.60 -5.36
C SER A 118 -1.34 9.22 -6.54
N ALA A 119 -2.04 9.68 -7.58
CA ALA A 119 -1.42 10.26 -8.77
C ALA A 119 -0.42 11.37 -8.41
N GLY A 120 0.82 11.25 -8.87
CA GLY A 120 1.93 12.16 -8.57
C GLY A 120 2.73 11.79 -7.30
N SER A 121 2.28 10.82 -6.49
CA SER A 121 3.01 10.33 -5.32
C SER A 121 3.95 9.17 -5.66
N SER A 122 4.79 8.78 -4.71
CA SER A 122 5.61 7.55 -4.81
C SER A 122 4.78 6.26 -4.87
N TYR A 123 3.49 6.31 -4.61
CA TYR A 123 2.55 5.19 -4.68
C TYR A 123 1.72 5.15 -5.97
N GLU A 124 1.92 6.09 -6.89
CA GLU A 124 1.18 6.18 -8.15
C GLU A 124 1.14 4.85 -8.92
N HIS A 125 2.25 4.11 -8.95
CA HIS A 125 2.38 2.83 -9.64
C HIS A 125 2.36 1.60 -8.71
N TYR A 126 1.83 1.73 -7.50
CA TYR A 126 1.79 0.62 -6.54
C TYR A 126 0.99 -0.57 -7.08
N ILE A 127 -0.19 -0.33 -7.65
CA ILE A 127 -1.03 -1.37 -8.22
C ILE A 127 -0.39 -1.96 -9.48
N ASP A 128 0.21 -1.14 -10.33
CA ASP A 128 0.89 -1.59 -11.55
C ASP A 128 2.01 -2.58 -11.21
N ARG A 129 2.81 -2.27 -10.19
CA ARG A 129 3.87 -3.20 -9.71
C ARG A 129 3.32 -4.54 -9.20
N MET A 130 2.16 -4.54 -8.54
CA MET A 130 1.52 -5.79 -8.12
C MET A 130 1.02 -6.58 -9.32
N ILE A 131 0.43 -5.92 -10.31
CA ILE A 131 -0.03 -6.55 -11.56
C ILE A 131 1.15 -7.15 -12.34
N ASP A 132 2.25 -6.43 -12.48
CA ASP A 132 3.45 -6.90 -13.15
C ASP A 132 4.02 -8.15 -12.46
N TYR A 133 4.11 -8.13 -11.13
CA TYR A 133 4.57 -9.27 -10.34
C TYR A 133 3.65 -10.49 -10.51
N GLU A 134 2.34 -10.31 -10.49
CA GLU A 134 1.36 -11.38 -10.72
C GLU A 134 1.49 -11.95 -12.14
N THR A 135 1.70 -11.09 -13.13
CA THR A 135 1.89 -11.52 -14.52
C THR A 135 3.13 -12.37 -14.66
N GLU A 136 4.27 -11.93 -14.12
CA GLU A 136 5.53 -12.69 -14.13
C GLU A 136 5.41 -14.04 -13.41
N SER A 137 4.71 -14.05 -12.27
CA SER A 137 4.47 -15.28 -11.49
C SER A 137 3.58 -16.27 -12.25
N THR A 138 2.54 -15.77 -12.92
CA THR A 138 1.66 -16.58 -13.76
C THR A 138 2.41 -17.16 -14.97
N GLU A 139 3.24 -16.36 -15.63
CA GLU A 139 4.08 -16.86 -16.75
C GLU A 139 5.06 -17.93 -16.30
N ARG A 140 5.65 -17.78 -15.11
CA ARG A 140 6.53 -18.78 -14.49
C ARG A 140 5.77 -20.09 -14.27
N PHE A 141 4.57 -20.02 -13.70
CA PHE A 141 3.71 -21.19 -13.50
C PHE A 141 3.32 -21.86 -14.83
N MET A 142 2.96 -21.08 -15.83
CA MET A 142 2.62 -21.62 -17.17
C MET A 142 3.80 -22.35 -17.84
N ARG A 143 5.04 -21.93 -17.59
CA ARG A 143 6.23 -22.67 -18.03
C ARG A 143 6.33 -24.01 -17.31
N VAL A 144 6.16 -24.05 -15.99
CA VAL A 144 6.14 -25.30 -15.22
C VAL A 144 5.12 -26.29 -15.77
N LEU A 145 3.92 -25.84 -16.12
CA LEU A 145 2.89 -26.68 -16.70
C LEU A 145 3.28 -27.27 -18.06
N ARG A 146 3.96 -26.49 -18.92
CA ARG A 146 4.41 -26.96 -20.25
C ARG A 146 5.56 -27.95 -20.16
N GLU A 147 6.51 -27.75 -19.25
CA GLU A 147 7.71 -28.58 -19.11
C GLU A 147 7.43 -29.90 -18.38
N SER A 148 6.39 -29.96 -17.60
CA SER A 148 6.02 -31.14 -16.79
C SER A 148 4.82 -31.93 -17.35
N GLY A 149 4.23 -31.50 -18.45
CA GLY A 149 3.11 -32.15 -19.10
C GLY A 149 3.50 -33.04 -20.21
#